data_28e24345bffdfd07ca85762ec3ede0a4
#
_entry.id   28e24345bffdfd07ca85762ec3ede0a4
#
_cell.length_a   1.000
_cell.length_b   1.000
_cell.length_c   1.000
_cell.angle_alpha   90.00
_cell.angle_beta   90.00
_cell.angle_gamma   90.00
#
_symmetry.space_group_name_H-M   'P 1'
#
loop_
_entity.id
_entity.type
_entity.pdbx_description
1 polymer ?
#
loop_
_entity_poly.entity_id
_entity_poly.type
_entity_poly.pdbx_seq_one_letter_code
_entity_poly.pdbx_strand_id
1 'polypeptide(L)'
;MVRPCRASRAPLVEEAFGTHLRVAIQDGKSDSWQIYWLLPPFLLFTLAFGAIVVPKINLIMDLVCEEYYASQDPDPISGPMDPGQQPDRCRTDAISARASLFLLYGNLCSGILSAFTSPKLGALSDRHGRRKLLVLTTLGALAGEVLTILAAKYPGTVHVNWILVGYALDGLCGSFIVGMAISHSYATDCTPPQKRNVAFGYFHACLFTGIAVGPIIAGYVINARTKYVGKTEAVLLVFYMALACHVIFVVFLAFIIPESLSKSRQESAHEKYREERERLGPASDWINQLRGINIFAPLKILWPTGPGTSSALRWNLFLLAAVDTIMFGVAMGAMGVIVVYVRSEFNWEELESGRYVSIVNSCRVIALLVLLPLISRLVRGKNGTKNQRNSGSDLFDLSIIRVAVFFEMLGFLGYALARDGSVFILSGAIAAIGGIGSPTLGSALTKHVPPDRVGQLLGATGLLHAFARVLGPTIFNGIYSATVGKYSQAVFVCLSVTFGIAFVCSWFIRPHGKFYIPSQSTYTRTVSNGD
;
A
#
# COMPACT_ATOMS: atom_id res chain seq x y z
N MET A 1 -20.90 28.95 2.25
CA MET A 1 -21.73 28.14 1.34
C MET A 1 -20.83 27.35 0.42
N VAL A 2 -20.63 26.07 0.69
CA VAL A 2 -19.80 25.18 -0.15
C VAL A 2 -20.76 24.50 -1.13
N ARG A 3 -20.63 24.82 -2.42
CA ARG A 3 -21.38 24.14 -3.48
C ARG A 3 -20.88 22.70 -3.64
N PRO A 4 -21.78 21.72 -3.87
CA PRO A 4 -21.40 20.33 -4.05
C PRO A 4 -20.60 20.11 -5.36
N CYS A 5 -19.70 19.12 -5.34
CA CYS A 5 -18.98 18.62 -6.52
C CYS A 5 -19.96 18.23 -7.62
N ARG A 6 -19.96 18.98 -8.71
CA ARG A 6 -20.64 18.60 -9.95
C ARG A 6 -19.77 17.62 -10.73
N ALA A 7 -20.23 16.38 -10.85
CA ALA A 7 -19.59 15.37 -11.67
C ALA A 7 -19.53 15.83 -13.15
N SER A 8 -18.31 15.85 -13.72
CA SER A 8 -18.13 16.03 -15.16
C SER A 8 -18.49 14.70 -15.84
N ARG A 9 -19.52 14.69 -16.65
CA ARG A 9 -20.11 13.54 -17.33
C ARG A 9 -19.24 13.07 -18.48
N ALA A 10 -19.03 11.74 -18.60
CA ALA A 10 -18.59 11.09 -19.84
C ALA A 10 -19.86 10.76 -20.68
N PRO A 11 -19.95 11.18 -21.93
CA PRO A 11 -21.22 11.15 -22.70
C PRO A 11 -21.66 9.78 -23.24
N LEU A 12 -20.88 8.71 -23.12
CA LEU A 12 -21.16 7.42 -23.79
C LEU A 12 -21.73 6.30 -22.90
N VAL A 13 -21.86 6.49 -21.59
CA VAL A 13 -22.42 5.48 -20.67
C VAL A 13 -23.85 5.86 -20.23
N GLU A 14 -24.33 7.03 -20.62
CA GLU A 14 -25.63 7.56 -20.20
C GLU A 14 -26.83 6.83 -20.83
N GLU A 15 -26.66 6.17 -21.96
CA GLU A 15 -27.75 5.47 -22.67
C GLU A 15 -27.97 4.01 -22.24
N ALA A 16 -27.00 3.35 -21.62
CA ALA A 16 -27.07 1.91 -21.31
C ALA A 16 -27.62 1.58 -19.91
N PHE A 17 -27.65 2.53 -18.98
CA PHE A 17 -28.16 2.31 -17.62
C PHE A 17 -29.29 3.29 -17.30
N GLY A 18 -30.49 2.76 -17.35
CA GLY A 18 -31.74 3.48 -17.32
C GLY A 18 -32.00 4.42 -16.13
N THR A 19 -33.00 5.23 -16.31
CA THR A 19 -33.60 6.31 -15.53
C THR A 19 -33.60 6.20 -13.99
N HIS A 20 -33.46 5.03 -13.41
CA HIS A 20 -33.41 4.85 -11.94
C HIS A 20 -32.10 5.31 -11.28
N LEU A 21 -31.02 5.35 -12.04
CA LEU A 21 -29.71 5.84 -11.52
C LEU A 21 -29.67 7.39 -11.52
N ARG A 22 -30.40 8.05 -12.40
CA ARG A 22 -30.46 9.53 -12.50
C ARG A 22 -31.10 10.19 -11.29
N VAL A 23 -32.11 9.57 -10.68
CA VAL A 23 -32.83 10.12 -9.53
C VAL A 23 -31.98 10.06 -8.25
N ALA A 24 -31.16 9.02 -8.06
CA ALA A 24 -30.28 8.89 -6.90
C ALA A 24 -29.09 9.88 -6.89
N ILE A 25 -28.71 10.40 -8.06
CA ILE A 25 -27.60 11.36 -8.23
C ILE A 25 -28.03 12.81 -7.97
N GLN A 26 -29.34 13.10 -8.04
CA GLN A 26 -29.87 14.47 -7.91
C GLN A 26 -30.14 14.90 -6.45
N ASP A 27 -30.22 13.98 -5.51
CA ASP A 27 -30.66 14.26 -4.13
C ASP A 27 -29.53 14.48 -3.12
N GLY A 28 -28.42 15.10 -3.43
CA GLY A 28 -27.47 15.63 -2.41
C GLY A 28 -26.91 14.64 -1.34
N LYS A 29 -27.23 13.33 -1.45
CA LYS A 29 -26.74 12.23 -0.58
C LYS A 29 -25.54 11.49 -1.17
N SER A 30 -24.96 11.99 -2.23
CA SER A 30 -24.29 11.23 -3.27
C SER A 30 -22.78 10.97 -3.06
N ASP A 31 -22.09 11.67 -2.17
CA ASP A 31 -20.61 11.59 -2.16
C ASP A 31 -20.08 10.28 -1.59
N SER A 32 -20.79 9.65 -0.69
CA SER A 32 -20.34 8.38 -0.08
C SER A 32 -20.47 7.16 -1.00
N TRP A 33 -21.28 7.23 -2.07
CA TRP A 33 -21.48 6.13 -3.02
C TRP A 33 -20.30 5.94 -3.98
N GLN A 34 -19.53 6.97 -4.25
CA GLN A 34 -18.39 6.92 -5.18
C GLN A 34 -17.31 5.94 -4.73
N ILE A 35 -17.06 5.81 -3.44
CA ILE A 35 -16.14 4.81 -2.88
C ILE A 35 -16.57 3.38 -3.22
N TYR A 36 -17.86 3.07 -3.11
CA TYR A 36 -18.35 1.71 -3.37
C TYR A 36 -18.20 1.29 -4.83
N TRP A 37 -18.08 2.24 -5.76
CA TRP A 37 -17.77 1.93 -7.16
C TRP A 37 -16.30 1.55 -7.38
N LEU A 38 -15.39 2.08 -6.58
CA LEU A 38 -13.97 1.78 -6.70
C LEU A 38 -13.60 0.44 -6.03
N LEU A 39 -14.31 0.02 -4.98
CA LEU A 39 -13.96 -1.18 -4.19
C LEU A 39 -14.01 -2.49 -4.98
N PRO A 40 -15.05 -2.82 -5.80
CA PRO A 40 -15.07 -4.08 -6.55
C PRO A 40 -13.91 -4.21 -7.54
N PRO A 41 -13.61 -3.21 -8.41
CA PRO A 41 -12.45 -3.33 -9.30
C PRO A 41 -11.13 -3.32 -8.52
N PHE A 42 -11.04 -2.61 -7.39
CA PHE A 42 -9.86 -2.66 -6.53
C PHE A 42 -9.67 -4.03 -5.88
N LEU A 43 -10.76 -4.71 -5.46
CA LEU A 43 -10.69 -6.09 -4.99
C LEU A 43 -10.20 -7.04 -6.10
N LEU A 44 -10.69 -6.87 -7.33
CA LEU A 44 -10.22 -7.65 -8.47
C LEU A 44 -8.72 -7.46 -8.71
N PHE A 45 -8.25 -6.21 -8.64
CA PHE A 45 -6.82 -5.86 -8.72
C PHE A 45 -6.00 -6.54 -7.63
N THR A 46 -6.45 -6.49 -6.37
CA THR A 46 -5.71 -7.09 -5.25
C THR A 46 -5.75 -8.62 -5.25
N LEU A 47 -6.82 -9.25 -5.75
CA LEU A 47 -6.90 -10.69 -5.97
C LEU A 47 -5.90 -11.15 -7.04
N ALA A 48 -5.82 -10.43 -8.16
CA ALA A 48 -4.86 -10.69 -9.21
C ALA A 48 -3.42 -10.51 -8.71
N PHE A 49 -3.15 -9.41 -8.00
CA PHE A 49 -1.86 -9.17 -7.35
C PHE A 49 -1.48 -10.31 -6.39
N GLY A 50 -2.39 -10.74 -5.51
CA GLY A 50 -2.14 -11.85 -4.58
C GLY A 50 -1.91 -13.18 -5.30
N ALA A 51 -2.63 -13.44 -6.41
CA ALA A 51 -2.50 -14.68 -7.17
C ALA A 51 -1.11 -14.87 -7.79
N ILE A 52 -0.46 -13.80 -8.21
CA ILE A 52 0.86 -13.88 -8.87
C ILE A 52 2.05 -13.87 -7.91
N VAL A 53 1.88 -13.51 -6.63
CA VAL A 53 2.99 -13.34 -5.68
C VAL A 53 3.84 -14.60 -5.58
N VAL A 54 3.24 -15.74 -5.26
CA VAL A 54 3.97 -17.01 -5.09
C VAL A 54 4.45 -17.57 -6.44
N PRO A 55 3.60 -17.67 -7.49
CA PRO A 55 4.05 -18.11 -8.80
C PRO A 55 5.20 -17.29 -9.38
N LYS A 56 5.26 -15.96 -9.12
CA LYS A 56 6.33 -15.10 -9.59
C LYS A 56 7.68 -15.46 -8.95
N ILE A 57 7.69 -15.74 -7.65
CA ILE A 57 8.91 -16.13 -6.94
C ILE A 57 9.45 -17.46 -7.51
N ASN A 58 8.57 -18.46 -7.67
CA ASN A 58 8.94 -19.75 -8.23
C ASN A 58 9.43 -19.63 -9.68
N LEU A 59 8.74 -18.85 -10.50
CA LEU A 59 9.14 -18.58 -11.88
C LEU A 59 10.53 -17.92 -11.98
N ILE A 60 10.82 -16.92 -11.13
CA ILE A 60 12.15 -16.30 -11.08
C ILE A 60 13.21 -17.33 -10.66
N MET A 61 12.90 -18.22 -9.72
CA MET A 61 13.81 -19.28 -9.30
C MET A 61 14.10 -20.24 -10.46
N ASP A 62 13.07 -20.64 -11.21
CA ASP A 62 13.22 -21.53 -12.38
C ASP A 62 14.06 -20.85 -13.49
N LEU A 63 13.82 -19.57 -13.80
CA LEU A 63 14.57 -18.81 -14.80
C LEU A 63 16.05 -18.58 -14.41
N VAL A 64 16.31 -18.26 -13.14
CA VAL A 64 17.67 -18.08 -12.62
C VAL A 64 18.42 -19.43 -12.62
N CYS A 65 17.73 -20.54 -12.38
CA CYS A 65 18.27 -21.87 -12.47
C CYS A 65 18.70 -22.20 -13.91
N GLU A 66 17.85 -21.94 -14.88
CA GLU A 66 18.13 -22.16 -16.29
C GLU A 66 19.36 -21.35 -16.76
N GLU A 67 19.41 -20.06 -16.39
CA GLU A 67 20.57 -19.21 -16.69
C GLU A 67 21.87 -19.70 -16.03
N TYR A 68 21.77 -20.18 -14.77
CA TYR A 68 22.93 -20.70 -14.04
C TYR A 68 23.58 -21.90 -14.74
N TYR A 69 22.76 -22.87 -15.17
CA TYR A 69 23.27 -24.04 -15.87
C TYR A 69 23.71 -23.74 -17.29
N ALA A 70 23.01 -22.87 -18.01
CA ALA A 70 23.43 -22.41 -19.34
C ALA A 70 24.81 -21.71 -19.32
N SER A 71 25.18 -21.10 -18.20
CA SER A 71 26.49 -20.45 -18.03
C SER A 71 27.63 -21.40 -17.66
N GLN A 72 27.33 -22.61 -17.16
CA GLN A 72 28.35 -23.58 -16.70
C GLN A 72 28.70 -24.65 -17.74
N ASP A 73 27.79 -24.97 -18.64
CA ASP A 73 27.97 -26.03 -19.63
C ASP A 73 27.65 -25.51 -21.04
N PRO A 74 28.69 -25.10 -21.82
CA PRO A 74 28.47 -24.57 -23.17
C PRO A 74 28.11 -25.64 -24.22
N ASP A 75 28.12 -26.93 -23.87
CA ASP A 75 27.79 -28.00 -24.82
C ASP A 75 26.27 -28.24 -24.90
N PRO A 76 25.64 -28.02 -26.06
CA PRO A 76 24.18 -28.10 -26.23
C PRO A 76 23.65 -29.53 -26.39
N ILE A 77 24.22 -30.54 -25.69
CA ILE A 77 23.78 -31.94 -25.80
C ILE A 77 22.50 -32.26 -25.00
N SER A 78 22.12 -31.37 -24.09
CA SER A 78 20.80 -31.44 -23.45
C SER A 78 19.84 -30.45 -24.12
N GLY A 79 18.92 -30.96 -24.93
CA GLY A 79 17.83 -30.22 -25.55
C GLY A 79 17.05 -29.35 -24.52
N PRO A 80 16.14 -28.49 -24.97
CA PRO A 80 15.40 -27.59 -24.09
C PRO A 80 14.83 -28.40 -22.93
N MET A 81 15.33 -28.09 -21.70
CA MET A 81 14.89 -28.79 -20.48
C MET A 81 13.40 -28.60 -20.32
N ASP A 82 12.67 -29.72 -20.32
CA ASP A 82 11.28 -29.72 -19.88
C ASP A 82 11.24 -29.35 -18.38
N PRO A 83 10.77 -28.16 -18.01
CA PRO A 83 10.80 -27.67 -16.62
C PRO A 83 10.05 -28.57 -15.63
N GLY A 84 9.31 -29.56 -16.14
CA GLY A 84 8.55 -30.52 -15.35
C GLY A 84 9.32 -31.74 -14.83
N GLN A 85 10.54 -32.03 -15.34
CA GLN A 85 11.19 -33.33 -15.07
C GLN A 85 12.34 -33.31 -14.05
N GLN A 86 12.84 -32.14 -13.57
CA GLN A 86 13.93 -32.10 -12.58
C GLN A 86 13.75 -31.07 -11.46
N PRO A 87 12.82 -31.31 -10.48
CA PRO A 87 12.65 -30.40 -9.35
C PRO A 87 13.88 -30.31 -8.43
N ASP A 88 14.75 -31.31 -8.39
CA ASP A 88 15.86 -31.36 -7.42
C ASP A 88 17.09 -30.54 -7.82
N ARG A 89 17.38 -30.37 -9.12
CA ARG A 89 18.54 -29.57 -9.56
C ARG A 89 18.42 -28.08 -9.25
N CYS A 90 17.22 -27.51 -9.32
CA CYS A 90 17.00 -26.09 -9.06
C CYS A 90 16.81 -25.74 -7.57
N ARG A 91 16.81 -26.73 -6.68
CA ARG A 91 16.65 -26.54 -5.23
C ARG A 91 18.00 -26.53 -4.47
N THR A 92 19.08 -26.24 -5.15
CA THR A 92 20.40 -26.11 -4.51
C THR A 92 20.53 -24.78 -3.77
N ASP A 93 21.35 -24.75 -2.71
CA ASP A 93 21.63 -23.53 -1.93
C ASP A 93 22.18 -22.40 -2.80
N ALA A 94 23.00 -22.72 -3.80
CA ALA A 94 23.59 -21.76 -4.73
C ALA A 94 22.52 -21.04 -5.58
N ILE A 95 21.54 -21.79 -6.11
CA ILE A 95 20.45 -21.25 -6.94
C ILE A 95 19.49 -20.46 -6.06
N SER A 96 19.14 -20.97 -4.88
CA SER A 96 18.29 -20.28 -3.90
C SER A 96 18.90 -18.95 -3.46
N ALA A 97 20.22 -18.90 -3.25
CA ALA A 97 20.93 -17.66 -2.93
C ALA A 97 20.89 -16.65 -4.08
N ARG A 98 21.13 -17.08 -5.34
CA ARG A 98 21.07 -16.20 -6.52
C ARG A 98 19.66 -15.66 -6.77
N ALA A 99 18.65 -16.51 -6.69
CA ALA A 99 17.25 -16.09 -6.83
C ALA A 99 16.83 -15.10 -5.73
N SER A 100 17.28 -15.33 -4.49
CA SER A 100 17.04 -14.40 -3.38
C SER A 100 17.72 -13.06 -3.59
N LEU A 101 18.95 -13.02 -4.12
CA LEU A 101 19.66 -11.80 -4.48
C LEU A 101 18.96 -11.07 -5.63
N PHE A 102 18.49 -11.80 -6.65
CA PHE A 102 17.73 -11.21 -7.75
C PHE A 102 16.44 -10.54 -7.27
N LEU A 103 15.68 -11.19 -6.41
CA LEU A 103 14.48 -10.63 -5.78
C LEU A 103 14.83 -9.42 -4.90
N LEU A 104 15.95 -9.47 -4.18
CA LEU A 104 16.44 -8.33 -3.39
C LEU A 104 16.73 -7.13 -4.30
N TYR A 105 17.46 -7.32 -5.41
CA TYR A 105 17.75 -6.24 -6.36
C TYR A 105 16.48 -5.65 -6.97
N GLY A 106 15.51 -6.49 -7.36
CA GLY A 106 14.21 -6.04 -7.85
C GLY A 106 13.45 -5.20 -6.81
N ASN A 107 13.35 -5.68 -5.58
CA ASN A 107 12.68 -4.95 -4.50
C ASN A 107 13.40 -3.65 -4.11
N LEU A 108 14.73 -3.64 -4.08
CA LEU A 108 15.54 -2.44 -3.85
C LEU A 108 15.32 -1.41 -4.96
N CYS A 109 15.38 -1.84 -6.22
CA CYS A 109 15.17 -0.98 -7.37
C CYS A 109 13.78 -0.33 -7.34
N SER A 110 12.71 -1.14 -7.20
CA SER A 110 11.34 -0.64 -7.08
C SER A 110 11.17 0.26 -5.84
N GLY A 111 11.72 -0.14 -4.69
CA GLY A 111 11.62 0.62 -3.43
C GLY A 111 12.30 1.98 -3.49
N ILE A 112 13.53 2.04 -3.99
CA ILE A 112 14.30 3.29 -4.13
C ILE A 112 13.59 4.24 -5.12
N LEU A 113 13.23 3.74 -6.30
CA LEU A 113 12.52 4.56 -7.30
C LEU A 113 11.17 5.05 -6.78
N SER A 114 10.41 4.18 -6.11
CA SER A 114 9.14 4.55 -5.48
C SER A 114 9.33 5.59 -4.37
N ALA A 115 10.41 5.54 -3.60
CA ALA A 115 10.72 6.56 -2.60
C ALA A 115 10.90 7.96 -3.23
N PHE A 116 11.55 8.04 -4.39
CA PHE A 116 11.71 9.29 -5.12
C PHE A 116 10.42 9.80 -5.78
N THR A 117 9.60 8.88 -6.29
CA THR A 117 8.41 9.23 -7.06
C THR A 117 7.18 9.45 -6.20
N SER A 118 7.05 8.76 -5.07
CA SER A 118 5.87 8.81 -4.19
C SER A 118 5.43 10.23 -3.80
N PRO A 119 6.30 11.12 -3.29
CA PRO A 119 5.86 12.47 -2.92
C PRO A 119 5.45 13.30 -4.13
N LYS A 120 6.14 13.09 -5.28
CA LYS A 120 5.85 13.81 -6.53
C LYS A 120 4.50 13.38 -7.10
N LEU A 121 4.23 12.06 -7.13
CA LEU A 121 2.96 11.52 -7.60
C LEU A 121 1.80 11.90 -6.67
N GLY A 122 2.04 11.94 -5.35
CA GLY A 122 1.08 12.44 -4.38
C GLY A 122 0.70 13.90 -4.65
N ALA A 123 1.67 14.79 -4.81
CA ALA A 123 1.45 16.20 -5.15
C ALA A 123 0.83 16.36 -6.55
N LEU A 124 1.22 15.52 -7.51
CA LEU A 124 0.66 15.51 -8.85
C LEU A 124 -0.81 15.09 -8.85
N SER A 125 -1.20 14.17 -7.95
CA SER A 125 -2.57 13.75 -7.78
C SER A 125 -3.49 14.87 -7.23
N ASP A 126 -2.97 15.77 -6.41
CA ASP A 126 -3.69 16.96 -5.95
C ASP A 126 -3.95 17.97 -7.09
N ARG A 127 -3.12 17.99 -8.13
CA ARG A 127 -3.20 18.92 -9.25
C ARG A 127 -3.99 18.37 -10.45
N HIS A 128 -3.73 17.10 -10.83
CA HIS A 128 -4.27 16.52 -12.06
C HIS A 128 -5.45 15.56 -11.82
N GLY A 129 -5.81 15.35 -10.56
CA GLY A 129 -6.88 14.43 -10.15
C GLY A 129 -6.36 13.04 -9.75
N ARG A 130 -7.18 12.33 -8.98
CA ARG A 130 -6.83 11.03 -8.40
C ARG A 130 -6.85 9.92 -9.43
N ARG A 131 -7.89 9.94 -10.28
CA ARG A 131 -8.14 8.90 -11.28
C ARG A 131 -6.98 8.71 -12.24
N LYS A 132 -6.43 9.78 -12.81
CA LYS A 132 -5.33 9.72 -13.76
C LYS A 132 -4.07 9.10 -13.15
N LEU A 133 -3.81 9.42 -11.90
CA LEU A 133 -2.63 8.92 -11.20
C LEU A 133 -2.80 7.44 -10.79
N LEU A 134 -4.01 6.99 -10.44
CA LEU A 134 -4.31 5.57 -10.24
C LEU A 134 -4.08 4.76 -11.51
N VAL A 135 -4.49 5.28 -12.67
CA VAL A 135 -4.19 4.66 -13.96
C VAL A 135 -2.67 4.56 -14.16
N LEU A 136 -1.92 5.65 -13.93
CA LEU A 136 -0.47 5.67 -14.09
C LEU A 136 0.23 4.62 -13.21
N THR A 137 -0.13 4.54 -11.94
CA THR A 137 0.47 3.56 -11.01
C THR A 137 0.18 2.12 -11.44
N THR A 138 -1.02 1.86 -11.93
CA THR A 138 -1.39 0.52 -12.41
C THR A 138 -0.68 0.16 -13.72
N LEU A 139 -0.46 1.12 -14.62
CA LEU A 139 0.30 0.89 -15.86
C LEU A 139 1.74 0.48 -15.59
N GLY A 140 2.37 1.00 -14.52
CA GLY A 140 3.70 0.55 -14.09
C GLY A 140 3.72 -0.93 -13.70
N ALA A 141 2.75 -1.36 -12.91
CA ALA A 141 2.59 -2.77 -12.52
C ALA A 141 2.34 -3.67 -13.74
N LEU A 142 1.43 -3.25 -14.64
CA LEU A 142 1.16 -3.96 -15.91
C LEU A 142 2.41 -4.14 -16.76
N ALA A 143 3.22 -3.10 -16.92
CA ALA A 143 4.48 -3.19 -17.66
C ALA A 143 5.42 -4.23 -17.04
N GLY A 144 5.52 -4.26 -15.71
CA GLY A 144 6.31 -5.27 -14.98
C GLY A 144 5.79 -6.71 -15.19
N GLU A 145 4.47 -6.89 -15.24
CA GLU A 145 3.85 -8.20 -15.51
C GLU A 145 4.10 -8.66 -16.94
N VAL A 146 3.94 -7.76 -17.92
CA VAL A 146 4.21 -8.07 -19.34
C VAL A 146 5.66 -8.51 -19.52
N LEU A 147 6.63 -7.78 -18.93
CA LEU A 147 8.05 -8.16 -18.99
C LEU A 147 8.31 -9.52 -18.31
N THR A 148 7.64 -9.81 -17.20
CA THR A 148 7.75 -11.12 -16.53
C THR A 148 7.20 -12.25 -17.42
N ILE A 149 6.05 -12.03 -18.06
CA ILE A 149 5.45 -12.98 -19.02
C ILE A 149 6.38 -13.21 -20.21
N LEU A 150 6.95 -12.15 -20.79
CA LEU A 150 7.86 -12.26 -21.93
C LEU A 150 9.12 -13.04 -21.58
N ALA A 151 9.74 -12.77 -20.40
CA ALA A 151 10.90 -13.51 -19.92
C ALA A 151 10.59 -15.00 -19.70
N ALA A 152 9.39 -15.32 -19.18
CA ALA A 152 8.97 -16.70 -18.97
C ALA A 152 8.63 -17.45 -20.25
N LYS A 153 8.04 -16.77 -21.23
CA LYS A 153 7.61 -17.38 -22.49
C LYS A 153 8.74 -17.57 -23.49
N TYR A 154 9.74 -16.69 -23.45
CA TYR A 154 10.85 -16.66 -24.41
C TYR A 154 12.21 -16.63 -23.69
N PRO A 155 12.55 -17.62 -22.83
CA PRO A 155 13.77 -17.58 -22.01
C PRO A 155 15.06 -17.55 -22.86
N GLY A 156 15.04 -18.12 -24.09
CA GLY A 156 16.19 -18.10 -25.00
C GLY A 156 16.43 -16.76 -25.70
N THR A 157 15.47 -15.82 -25.68
CA THR A 157 15.58 -14.50 -26.36
C THR A 157 15.45 -13.32 -25.41
N VAL A 158 14.68 -13.46 -24.33
CA VAL A 158 14.44 -12.42 -23.33
C VAL A 158 15.17 -12.80 -22.04
N HIS A 159 16.27 -12.12 -21.77
CA HIS A 159 17.08 -12.36 -20.58
C HIS A 159 16.28 -12.07 -19.29
N VAL A 160 16.49 -12.87 -18.24
CA VAL A 160 15.78 -12.73 -16.95
C VAL A 160 15.89 -11.32 -16.34
N ASN A 161 16.97 -10.60 -16.61
CA ASN A 161 17.17 -9.23 -16.13
C ASN A 161 16.12 -8.21 -16.63
N TRP A 162 15.34 -8.52 -17.67
CA TRP A 162 14.20 -7.68 -18.07
C TRP A 162 13.12 -7.61 -16.99
N ILE A 163 13.05 -8.60 -16.11
CA ILE A 163 12.18 -8.57 -14.94
C ILE A 163 12.61 -7.43 -13.99
N LEU A 164 13.92 -7.14 -13.85
CA LEU A 164 14.42 -6.00 -13.06
C LEU A 164 13.99 -4.66 -13.68
N VAL A 165 13.96 -4.55 -15.01
CA VAL A 165 13.40 -3.39 -15.70
C VAL A 165 11.91 -3.23 -15.36
N GLY A 166 11.17 -4.34 -15.27
CA GLY A 166 9.78 -4.34 -14.81
C GLY A 166 9.63 -3.78 -13.39
N TYR A 167 10.50 -4.19 -12.46
CA TYR A 167 10.55 -3.62 -11.11
C TYR A 167 10.89 -2.12 -11.11
N ALA A 168 11.77 -1.68 -12.01
CA ALA A 168 12.11 -0.26 -12.17
C ALA A 168 10.91 0.56 -12.66
N LEU A 169 10.19 0.08 -13.67
CA LEU A 169 8.99 0.75 -14.20
C LEU A 169 7.88 0.82 -13.15
N ASP A 170 7.64 -0.27 -12.41
CA ASP A 170 6.72 -0.27 -11.28
C ASP A 170 7.11 0.79 -10.23
N GLY A 171 8.38 0.84 -9.84
CA GLY A 171 8.91 1.83 -8.89
C GLY A 171 8.80 3.27 -9.39
N LEU A 172 9.10 3.53 -10.67
CA LEU A 172 8.95 4.86 -11.28
C LEU A 172 7.50 5.34 -11.30
N CYS A 173 6.55 4.44 -11.50
CA CYS A 173 5.12 4.71 -11.41
C CYS A 173 4.60 4.74 -9.97
N GLY A 174 5.47 4.54 -8.96
CA GLY A 174 5.16 4.65 -7.54
C GLY A 174 4.79 3.34 -6.86
N SER A 175 4.70 2.25 -7.62
CA SER A 175 4.37 0.92 -7.11
C SER A 175 3.00 0.88 -6.38
N PHE A 176 2.67 -0.27 -5.83
CA PHE A 176 1.46 -0.46 -5.02
C PHE A 176 1.32 0.55 -3.87
N ILE A 177 2.45 1.03 -3.29
CA ILE A 177 2.45 1.99 -2.16
C ILE A 177 1.75 3.29 -2.55
N VAL A 178 2.11 3.86 -3.71
CA VAL A 178 1.50 5.10 -4.20
C VAL A 178 0.06 4.86 -4.66
N GLY A 179 -0.23 3.72 -5.28
CA GLY A 179 -1.58 3.32 -5.64
C GLY A 179 -2.51 3.30 -4.42
N MET A 180 -2.06 2.73 -3.30
CA MET A 180 -2.80 2.74 -2.03
C MET A 180 -2.97 4.16 -1.46
N ALA A 181 -1.90 4.97 -1.47
CA ALA A 181 -1.94 6.36 -1.00
C ALA A 181 -2.94 7.21 -1.80
N ILE A 182 -2.98 7.07 -3.14
CA ILE A 182 -3.94 7.78 -3.98
C ILE A 182 -5.37 7.24 -3.78
N SER A 183 -5.55 5.94 -3.57
CA SER A 183 -6.85 5.35 -3.21
C SER A 183 -7.38 5.91 -1.88
N HIS A 184 -6.51 6.10 -0.88
CA HIS A 184 -6.86 6.78 0.36
C HIS A 184 -7.17 8.28 0.14
N SER A 185 -6.44 8.96 -0.76
CA SER A 185 -6.77 10.33 -1.15
C SER A 185 -8.15 10.42 -1.80
N TYR A 186 -8.47 9.50 -2.73
CA TYR A 186 -9.79 9.36 -3.34
C TYR A 186 -10.88 9.16 -2.27
N ALA A 187 -10.64 8.22 -1.34
CA ALA A 187 -11.54 7.98 -0.22
C ALA A 187 -11.75 9.21 0.67
N THR A 188 -10.68 9.99 0.91
CA THR A 188 -10.74 11.22 1.70
C THR A 188 -11.59 12.29 1.03
N ASP A 189 -11.52 12.41 -0.30
CA ASP A 189 -12.32 13.38 -1.06
C ASP A 189 -13.82 13.06 -1.02
N CYS A 190 -14.18 11.76 -0.95
CA CYS A 190 -15.56 11.25 -0.98
C CYS A 190 -16.17 10.96 0.41
N THR A 191 -15.38 11.03 1.49
CA THR A 191 -15.82 10.56 2.82
C THR A 191 -15.61 11.64 3.88
N PRO A 192 -16.62 11.91 4.74
CA PRO A 192 -16.43 12.82 5.85
C PRO A 192 -15.39 12.29 6.85
N PRO A 193 -14.67 13.18 7.54
CA PRO A 193 -13.52 12.82 8.42
C PRO A 193 -13.81 11.71 9.43
N GLN A 194 -15.04 11.63 9.94
CA GLN A 194 -15.46 10.65 10.94
C GLN A 194 -15.56 9.21 10.41
N LYS A 195 -15.74 9.03 9.09
CA LYS A 195 -15.91 7.73 8.44
C LYS A 195 -14.68 7.30 7.64
N ARG A 196 -13.62 8.12 7.57
CA ARG A 196 -12.40 7.85 6.78
C ARG A 196 -11.68 6.59 7.23
N ASN A 197 -11.64 6.31 8.55
CA ASN A 197 -11.02 5.09 9.07
C ASN A 197 -11.70 3.82 8.53
N VAL A 198 -13.03 3.81 8.45
CA VAL A 198 -13.79 2.68 7.88
C VAL A 198 -13.58 2.60 6.37
N ALA A 199 -13.60 3.75 5.66
CA ALA A 199 -13.36 3.80 4.23
C ALA A 199 -11.95 3.27 3.85
N PHE A 200 -10.91 3.67 4.58
CA PHE A 200 -9.55 3.15 4.41
C PHE A 200 -9.48 1.68 4.79
N GLY A 201 -10.24 1.26 5.81
CA GLY A 201 -10.39 -0.14 6.21
C GLY A 201 -10.88 -1.04 5.06
N TYR A 202 -11.79 -0.57 4.23
CA TYR A 202 -12.26 -1.33 3.06
C TYR A 202 -11.16 -1.58 2.02
N PHE A 203 -10.28 -0.61 1.74
CA PHE A 203 -9.14 -0.81 0.84
C PHE A 203 -8.13 -1.82 1.40
N HIS A 204 -7.85 -1.74 2.71
CA HIS A 204 -6.99 -2.74 3.37
C HIS A 204 -7.64 -4.12 3.40
N ALA A 205 -8.96 -4.21 3.59
CA ALA A 205 -9.68 -5.47 3.53
C ALA A 205 -9.60 -6.10 2.13
N CYS A 206 -9.73 -5.31 1.05
CA CYS A 206 -9.50 -5.79 -0.30
C CYS A 206 -8.08 -6.35 -0.49
N LEU A 207 -7.06 -5.63 0.02
CA LEU A 207 -5.67 -6.07 -0.04
C LEU A 207 -5.46 -7.42 0.68
N PHE A 208 -5.90 -7.51 1.94
CA PHE A 208 -5.73 -8.75 2.71
C PHE A 208 -6.56 -9.90 2.17
N THR A 209 -7.72 -9.64 1.58
CA THR A 209 -8.49 -10.65 0.85
C THR A 209 -7.71 -11.15 -0.37
N GLY A 210 -7.09 -10.25 -1.12
CA GLY A 210 -6.22 -10.61 -2.24
C GLY A 210 -5.06 -11.52 -1.82
N ILE A 211 -4.37 -11.16 -0.73
CA ILE A 211 -3.25 -11.94 -0.19
C ILE A 211 -3.72 -13.30 0.38
N ALA A 212 -4.92 -13.37 0.97
CA ALA A 212 -5.44 -14.61 1.54
C ALA A 212 -5.95 -15.60 0.46
N VAL A 213 -6.69 -15.09 -0.53
CA VAL A 213 -7.44 -15.91 -1.50
C VAL A 213 -6.68 -16.09 -2.82
N GLY A 214 -5.91 -15.09 -3.23
CA GLY A 214 -5.18 -15.08 -4.50
C GLY A 214 -4.29 -16.31 -4.71
N PRO A 215 -3.39 -16.67 -3.79
CA PRO A 215 -2.53 -17.85 -3.93
C PRO A 215 -3.30 -19.16 -4.00
N ILE A 216 -4.45 -19.26 -3.32
CA ILE A 216 -5.33 -20.45 -3.37
C ILE A 216 -5.89 -20.62 -4.78
N ILE A 217 -6.41 -19.53 -5.37
CA ILE A 217 -6.92 -19.55 -6.76
C ILE A 217 -5.80 -19.93 -7.72
N ALA A 218 -4.63 -19.32 -7.58
CA ALA A 218 -3.46 -19.63 -8.41
C ALA A 218 -3.04 -21.10 -8.31
N GLY A 219 -2.91 -21.62 -7.09
CA GLY A 219 -2.55 -23.02 -6.85
C GLY A 219 -3.56 -23.99 -7.45
N TYR A 220 -4.86 -23.71 -7.32
CA TYR A 220 -5.91 -24.52 -7.93
C TYR A 220 -5.82 -24.52 -9.46
N VAL A 221 -5.65 -23.35 -10.09
CA VAL A 221 -5.54 -23.20 -11.55
C VAL A 221 -4.30 -23.95 -12.05
N ILE A 222 -3.14 -23.76 -11.41
CA ILE A 222 -1.89 -24.43 -11.79
C ILE A 222 -2.07 -25.96 -11.69
N ASN A 223 -2.55 -26.46 -10.56
CA ASN A 223 -2.72 -27.90 -10.35
C ASN A 223 -3.70 -28.53 -11.35
N ALA A 224 -4.83 -27.86 -11.62
CA ALA A 224 -5.82 -28.35 -12.57
C ALA A 224 -5.31 -28.37 -14.02
N ARG A 225 -4.42 -27.44 -14.39
CA ARG A 225 -3.95 -27.28 -15.78
C ARG A 225 -2.62 -27.97 -16.06
N THR A 226 -1.75 -28.16 -15.07
CA THR A 226 -0.43 -28.79 -15.26
C THR A 226 -0.50 -30.13 -15.98
N LYS A 227 -1.55 -30.92 -15.72
CA LYS A 227 -1.75 -32.23 -16.37
C LYS A 227 -2.00 -32.15 -17.89
N TYR A 228 -2.51 -31.02 -18.39
CA TYR A 228 -2.93 -30.83 -19.78
C TYR A 228 -1.93 -30.01 -20.61
N VAL A 229 -1.29 -29.02 -20.03
CA VAL A 229 -0.47 -28.06 -20.78
C VAL A 229 0.98 -27.94 -20.26
N GLY A 230 1.35 -28.72 -19.25
CA GLY A 230 2.66 -28.57 -18.59
C GLY A 230 2.69 -27.48 -17.51
N LYS A 231 3.72 -27.52 -16.67
CA LYS A 231 3.84 -26.64 -15.49
C LYS A 231 4.02 -25.17 -15.88
N THR A 232 4.92 -24.87 -16.81
CA THR A 232 5.24 -23.51 -17.24
C THR A 232 4.03 -22.80 -17.86
N GLU A 233 3.32 -23.48 -18.78
CA GLU A 233 2.11 -22.92 -19.40
C GLU A 233 0.97 -22.76 -18.39
N ALA A 234 0.85 -23.65 -17.40
CA ALA A 234 -0.12 -23.51 -16.32
C ALA A 234 0.17 -22.29 -15.43
N VAL A 235 1.44 -22.02 -15.14
CA VAL A 235 1.89 -20.82 -14.42
C VAL A 235 1.63 -19.56 -15.26
N LEU A 236 2.01 -19.57 -16.55
CA LEU A 236 1.74 -18.45 -17.47
C LEU A 236 0.25 -18.13 -17.58
N LEU A 237 -0.63 -19.15 -17.53
CA LEU A 237 -2.08 -18.93 -17.53
C LEU A 237 -2.51 -18.05 -16.33
N VAL A 238 -1.96 -18.27 -15.15
CA VAL A 238 -2.25 -17.42 -13.97
C VAL A 238 -1.80 -15.98 -14.21
N PHE A 239 -0.63 -15.76 -14.82
CA PHE A 239 -0.17 -14.42 -15.18
C PHE A 239 -1.06 -13.75 -16.23
N TYR A 240 -1.52 -14.48 -17.25
CA TYR A 240 -2.48 -13.95 -18.22
C TYR A 240 -3.81 -13.58 -17.58
N MET A 241 -4.31 -14.39 -16.65
CA MET A 241 -5.53 -14.07 -15.89
C MET A 241 -5.33 -12.81 -15.04
N ALA A 242 -4.20 -12.69 -14.35
CA ALA A 242 -3.87 -11.51 -13.55
C ALA A 242 -3.74 -10.25 -14.42
N LEU A 243 -3.01 -10.35 -15.54
CA LEU A 243 -2.88 -9.27 -16.52
C LEU A 243 -4.25 -8.80 -17.03
N ALA A 244 -5.13 -9.73 -17.37
CA ALA A 244 -6.50 -9.41 -17.81
C ALA A 244 -7.29 -8.67 -16.71
N CYS A 245 -7.21 -9.13 -15.46
CA CYS A 245 -7.86 -8.45 -14.32
C CYS A 245 -7.31 -7.02 -14.12
N HIS A 246 -5.98 -6.83 -14.24
CA HIS A 246 -5.37 -5.52 -14.12
C HIS A 246 -5.73 -4.60 -15.30
N VAL A 247 -5.81 -5.13 -16.52
CA VAL A 247 -6.31 -4.37 -17.69
C VAL A 247 -7.77 -3.95 -17.48
N ILE A 248 -8.64 -4.87 -17.01
CA ILE A 248 -10.03 -4.55 -16.66
C ILE A 248 -10.07 -3.43 -15.62
N PHE A 249 -9.22 -3.49 -14.59
CA PHE A 249 -9.12 -2.45 -13.57
C PHE A 249 -8.74 -1.08 -14.18
N VAL A 250 -7.72 -1.04 -15.08
CA VAL A 250 -7.32 0.20 -15.78
C VAL A 250 -8.47 0.75 -16.62
N VAL A 251 -9.15 -0.10 -17.40
CA VAL A 251 -10.30 0.30 -18.21
C VAL A 251 -11.42 0.87 -17.33
N PHE A 252 -11.69 0.21 -16.20
CA PHE A 252 -12.70 0.67 -15.24
C PHE A 252 -12.33 2.04 -14.64
N LEU A 253 -11.07 2.22 -14.24
CA LEU A 253 -10.55 3.50 -13.76
C LEU A 253 -10.62 4.58 -14.85
N ALA A 254 -10.24 4.26 -16.09
CA ALA A 254 -10.15 5.24 -17.17
C ALA A 254 -11.52 5.73 -17.67
N PHE A 255 -12.55 4.87 -17.66
CA PHE A 255 -13.83 5.18 -18.34
C PHE A 255 -15.03 5.23 -17.40
N ILE A 256 -15.03 4.48 -16.28
CA ILE A 256 -16.23 4.31 -15.44
C ILE A 256 -16.12 5.11 -14.14
N ILE A 257 -14.95 5.07 -13.46
CA ILE A 257 -14.78 5.75 -12.18
C ILE A 257 -14.78 7.28 -12.36
N PRO A 258 -15.64 8.03 -11.64
CA PRO A 258 -15.63 9.49 -11.67
C PRO A 258 -14.38 10.04 -10.97
N GLU A 259 -13.97 11.25 -11.35
CA GLU A 259 -12.90 11.98 -10.63
C GLU A 259 -13.44 12.50 -9.29
N SER A 260 -12.73 12.19 -8.19
CA SER A 260 -13.13 12.62 -6.84
C SER A 260 -12.74 14.07 -6.54
N LEU A 261 -11.68 14.57 -7.19
CA LEU A 261 -11.17 15.90 -6.94
C LEU A 261 -11.89 16.94 -7.82
N SER A 262 -12.53 17.93 -7.19
CA SER A 262 -13.24 18.98 -7.93
C SER A 262 -12.27 19.85 -8.74
N LYS A 263 -12.73 20.34 -9.92
CA LYS A 263 -11.93 21.23 -10.78
C LYS A 263 -11.40 22.45 -10.04
N SER A 264 -12.21 23.07 -9.20
CA SER A 264 -11.82 24.23 -8.38
C SER A 264 -10.65 23.91 -7.43
N ARG A 265 -10.59 22.71 -6.84
CA ARG A 265 -9.45 22.29 -6.02
C ARG A 265 -8.21 22.03 -6.87
N GLN A 266 -8.37 21.44 -8.05
CA GLN A 266 -7.26 21.22 -8.99
C GLN A 266 -6.65 22.57 -9.42
N GLU A 267 -7.49 23.55 -9.79
CA GLU A 267 -7.07 24.92 -10.18
C GLU A 267 -6.31 25.60 -9.02
N SER A 268 -6.87 25.57 -7.81
CA SER A 268 -6.21 26.12 -6.62
C SER A 268 -4.86 25.45 -6.33
N ALA A 269 -4.73 24.14 -6.54
CA ALA A 269 -3.47 23.44 -6.38
C ALA A 269 -2.45 23.80 -7.48
N HIS A 270 -2.92 24.05 -8.71
CA HIS A 270 -2.09 24.55 -9.79
C HIS A 270 -1.57 25.98 -9.55
N GLU A 271 -2.44 26.88 -9.08
CA GLU A 271 -2.05 28.26 -8.73
C GLU A 271 -0.98 28.29 -7.65
N LYS A 272 -1.19 27.56 -6.54
CA LYS A 272 -0.20 27.46 -5.46
C LYS A 272 1.14 26.92 -5.94
N TYR A 273 1.12 25.92 -6.82
CA TYR A 273 2.36 25.39 -7.38
C TYR A 273 3.07 26.40 -8.30
N ARG A 274 2.31 27.17 -9.08
CA ARG A 274 2.87 28.22 -9.93
C ARG A 274 3.48 29.34 -9.10
N GLU A 275 2.78 29.81 -8.07
CA GLU A 275 3.30 30.82 -7.14
C GLU A 275 4.58 30.37 -6.43
N GLU A 276 4.61 29.10 -5.98
CA GLU A 276 5.80 28.52 -5.34
C GLU A 276 6.97 28.43 -6.31
N ARG A 277 6.71 28.07 -7.57
CA ARG A 277 7.73 28.00 -8.63
C ARG A 277 8.25 29.39 -8.99
N GLU A 278 7.38 30.39 -9.09
CA GLU A 278 7.76 31.78 -9.36
C GLU A 278 8.63 32.37 -8.22
N ARG A 279 8.34 32.02 -6.98
CA ARG A 279 9.17 32.42 -5.81
C ARG A 279 10.56 31.80 -5.82
N LEU A 280 10.72 30.62 -6.39
CA LEU A 280 12.02 29.92 -6.48
C LEU A 280 12.90 30.44 -7.64
N GLY A 281 12.37 31.33 -8.50
CA GLY A 281 13.07 31.91 -9.64
C GLY A 281 13.28 30.94 -10.79
N PRO A 282 13.80 31.41 -11.96
CA PRO A 282 14.08 30.55 -13.10
C PRO A 282 15.21 29.59 -12.72
N ALA A 283 14.87 28.35 -12.50
CA ALA A 283 15.84 27.26 -12.31
C ALA A 283 16.51 26.97 -13.65
N SER A 284 17.45 27.82 -14.06
CA SER A 284 18.15 27.72 -15.33
C SER A 284 19.21 26.62 -15.39
N ASP A 285 19.53 26.00 -14.27
CA ASP A 285 20.56 24.97 -14.20
C ASP A 285 19.98 23.62 -13.77
N TRP A 286 20.02 22.62 -14.68
CA TRP A 286 19.67 21.25 -14.39
C TRP A 286 20.51 20.67 -13.22
N ILE A 287 21.73 21.17 -13.01
CA ILE A 287 22.60 20.82 -11.87
C ILE A 287 22.02 21.36 -10.56
N ASN A 288 21.44 22.57 -10.56
CA ASN A 288 20.76 23.13 -9.40
C ASN A 288 19.42 22.43 -9.13
N GLN A 289 18.74 21.95 -10.18
CA GLN A 289 17.60 21.05 -10.03
C GLN A 289 18.00 19.70 -9.42
N LEU A 290 19.13 19.13 -9.79
CA LEU A 290 19.67 17.90 -9.19
C LEU A 290 20.15 18.12 -7.75
N ARG A 291 20.84 19.24 -7.46
CA ARG A 291 21.21 19.64 -6.10
C ARG A 291 19.99 20.00 -5.25
N GLY A 292 18.93 20.52 -5.85
CA GLY A 292 17.64 20.82 -5.21
C GLY A 292 16.73 19.62 -4.99
N ILE A 293 17.08 18.41 -5.48
CA ILE A 293 16.35 17.17 -5.16
C ILE A 293 16.66 16.77 -3.71
N ASN A 294 16.15 17.55 -2.79
CA ASN A 294 16.10 17.14 -1.40
C ASN A 294 14.97 16.11 -1.24
N ILE A 295 15.33 14.82 -1.23
CA ILE A 295 14.39 13.69 -1.09
C ILE A 295 13.54 13.85 0.18
N PHE A 296 14.08 14.50 1.21
CA PHE A 296 13.41 14.72 2.47
C PHE A 296 12.56 16.01 2.49
N ALA A 297 12.65 16.86 1.45
CA ALA A 297 11.84 18.08 1.39
C ALA A 297 10.32 17.83 1.50
N PRO A 298 9.75 16.75 0.90
CA PRO A 298 8.34 16.43 1.07
C PRO A 298 7.92 16.12 2.51
N LEU A 299 8.87 15.66 3.36
CA LEU A 299 8.60 15.39 4.77
C LEU A 299 8.35 16.67 5.59
N LYS A 300 8.65 17.86 5.04
CA LYS A 300 8.30 19.15 5.68
C LYS A 300 6.80 19.28 5.96
N ILE A 301 5.94 18.57 5.20
CA ILE A 301 4.49 18.56 5.48
C ILE A 301 4.16 17.93 6.84
N LEU A 302 5.01 17.02 7.33
CA LEU A 302 4.87 16.39 8.64
C LEU A 302 5.34 17.31 9.79
N TRP A 303 6.10 18.39 9.46
CA TRP A 303 6.57 19.39 10.42
C TRP A 303 6.31 20.82 9.91
N PRO A 304 5.04 21.24 9.84
CA PRO A 304 4.69 22.55 9.30
C PRO A 304 5.20 23.69 10.17
N THR A 305 5.89 24.69 9.56
CA THR A 305 6.50 25.83 10.25
C THR A 305 5.80 27.16 9.98
N GLY A 306 4.67 27.16 9.25
CA GLY A 306 3.95 28.39 8.86
C GLY A 306 3.20 29.07 10.02
N PRO A 307 2.78 30.36 9.86
CA PRO A 307 1.97 31.09 10.83
C PRO A 307 0.65 30.33 11.07
N GLY A 308 0.22 30.24 12.34
CA GLY A 308 -0.99 29.50 12.74
C GLY A 308 -0.79 28.00 13.03
N THR A 309 0.44 27.47 12.90
CA THR A 309 0.73 26.08 13.26
C THR A 309 1.09 25.97 14.74
N SER A 310 0.33 25.14 15.48
CA SER A 310 0.62 24.86 16.89
C SER A 310 1.74 23.81 17.03
N SER A 311 2.48 23.85 18.16
CA SER A 311 3.43 22.79 18.49
C SER A 311 2.75 21.42 18.60
N ALA A 312 1.52 21.37 19.14
CA ALA A 312 0.73 20.15 19.23
C ALA A 312 0.44 19.52 17.86
N LEU A 313 0.15 20.33 16.83
CA LEU A 313 -0.06 19.84 15.46
C LEU A 313 1.20 19.18 14.89
N ARG A 314 2.37 19.82 15.07
CA ARG A 314 3.66 19.30 14.59
C ARG A 314 3.98 17.94 15.21
N TRP A 315 3.88 17.86 16.52
CA TRP A 315 4.13 16.61 17.25
C TRP A 315 3.13 15.53 16.90
N ASN A 316 1.85 15.86 16.72
CA ASN A 316 0.84 14.90 16.31
C ASN A 316 1.13 14.33 14.93
N LEU A 317 1.43 15.18 13.92
CA LEU A 317 1.77 14.72 12.57
C LEU A 317 3.02 13.83 12.57
N PHE A 318 4.06 14.26 13.30
CA PHE A 318 5.30 13.49 13.40
C PHE A 318 5.08 12.13 14.07
N LEU A 319 4.40 12.09 15.23
CA LEU A 319 4.17 10.86 15.96
C LEU A 319 3.23 9.91 15.21
N LEU A 320 2.17 10.43 14.58
CA LEU A 320 1.28 9.61 13.75
C LEU A 320 2.03 8.99 12.58
N ALA A 321 2.86 9.77 11.87
CA ALA A 321 3.67 9.26 10.77
C ALA A 321 4.73 8.27 11.25
N ALA A 322 5.35 8.48 12.41
CA ALA A 322 6.31 7.57 13.00
C ALA A 322 5.66 6.22 13.37
N VAL A 323 4.51 6.24 14.06
CA VAL A 323 3.77 5.02 14.42
C VAL A 323 3.32 4.28 13.16
N ASP A 324 2.80 4.98 12.14
CA ASP A 324 2.37 4.39 10.88
C ASP A 324 3.54 3.73 10.12
N THR A 325 4.70 4.40 10.07
CA THR A 325 5.93 3.89 9.46
C THR A 325 6.46 2.65 10.20
N ILE A 326 6.44 2.66 11.53
CA ILE A 326 6.85 1.52 12.35
C ILE A 326 5.93 0.34 12.08
N MET A 327 4.62 0.53 12.13
CA MET A 327 3.64 -0.54 11.86
C MET A 327 3.86 -1.16 10.47
N PHE A 328 4.03 -0.32 9.45
CA PHE A 328 4.28 -0.80 8.09
C PHE A 328 5.63 -1.53 7.99
N GLY A 329 6.70 -0.97 8.56
CA GLY A 329 8.05 -1.54 8.52
C GLY A 329 8.14 -2.88 9.22
N VAL A 330 7.50 -3.01 10.39
CA VAL A 330 7.43 -4.28 11.12
C VAL A 330 6.63 -5.32 10.33
N ALA A 331 5.49 -4.95 9.74
CA ALA A 331 4.69 -5.86 8.92
C ALA A 331 5.49 -6.40 7.72
N MET A 332 6.25 -5.53 7.03
CA MET A 332 7.10 -5.94 5.92
C MET A 332 8.28 -6.82 6.37
N GLY A 333 8.92 -6.48 7.48
CA GLY A 333 10.06 -7.23 8.03
C GLY A 333 9.65 -8.58 8.60
N ALA A 334 8.52 -8.66 9.28
CA ALA A 334 8.02 -9.89 9.88
C ALA A 334 7.64 -10.96 8.85
N MET A 335 7.12 -10.55 7.68
CA MET A 335 6.57 -11.48 6.69
C MET A 335 7.59 -12.53 6.23
N GLY A 336 8.82 -12.11 5.92
CA GLY A 336 9.90 -13.02 5.50
C GLY A 336 10.39 -13.90 6.65
N VAL A 337 10.62 -13.30 7.82
CA VAL A 337 11.12 -14.00 9.01
C VAL A 337 10.14 -15.08 9.48
N ILE A 338 8.85 -14.78 9.53
CA ILE A 338 7.81 -15.74 9.95
C ILE A 338 7.87 -17.02 9.11
N VAL A 339 7.92 -16.90 7.78
CA VAL A 339 7.94 -18.05 6.88
C VAL A 339 9.18 -18.92 7.10
N VAL A 340 10.35 -18.32 7.27
CA VAL A 340 11.59 -19.05 7.53
C VAL A 340 11.56 -19.69 8.91
N TYR A 341 11.09 -18.98 9.93
CA TYR A 341 11.00 -19.45 11.30
C TYR A 341 10.09 -20.67 11.45
N VAL A 342 8.85 -20.62 10.91
CA VAL A 342 7.92 -21.74 11.06
C VAL A 342 8.38 -22.99 10.34
N ARG A 343 9.15 -22.84 9.27
CA ARG A 343 9.76 -23.96 8.55
C ARG A 343 10.90 -24.59 9.37
N SER A 344 11.75 -23.78 10.00
CA SER A 344 12.89 -24.27 10.77
C SER A 344 12.51 -24.80 12.15
N GLU A 345 11.54 -24.18 12.84
CA GLU A 345 11.20 -24.53 14.24
C GLU A 345 10.07 -25.56 14.34
N PHE A 346 9.05 -25.43 13.47
CA PHE A 346 7.86 -26.31 13.50
C PHE A 346 7.84 -27.34 12.37
N ASN A 347 8.85 -27.37 11.48
CA ASN A 347 8.91 -28.21 10.29
C ASN A 347 7.66 -28.09 9.40
N TRP A 348 7.08 -26.87 9.33
CA TRP A 348 5.92 -26.63 8.49
C TRP A 348 6.30 -26.67 7.02
N GLU A 349 5.51 -27.41 6.26
CA GLU A 349 5.57 -27.42 4.81
C GLU A 349 4.72 -26.28 4.21
N GLU A 350 4.55 -26.29 2.88
CA GLU A 350 3.80 -25.27 2.16
C GLU A 350 2.32 -25.19 2.60
N LEU A 351 1.73 -26.35 2.94
CA LEU A 351 0.31 -26.45 3.32
C LEU A 351 0.04 -25.82 4.70
N GLU A 352 0.86 -26.12 5.69
CA GLU A 352 0.72 -25.58 7.05
C GLU A 352 0.99 -24.08 7.05
N SER A 353 2.05 -23.64 6.38
CA SER A 353 2.38 -22.23 6.18
C SER A 353 1.25 -21.48 5.46
N GLY A 354 0.66 -22.10 4.43
CA GLY A 354 -0.49 -21.56 3.70
C GLY A 354 -1.74 -21.43 4.58
N ARG A 355 -2.04 -22.45 5.40
CA ARG A 355 -3.15 -22.39 6.38
C ARG A 355 -2.96 -21.26 7.38
N TYR A 356 -1.76 -21.10 7.93
CA TYR A 356 -1.43 -19.99 8.83
C TYR A 356 -1.71 -18.63 8.17
N VAL A 357 -1.15 -18.38 6.99
CA VAL A 357 -1.34 -17.12 6.25
C VAL A 357 -2.82 -16.86 5.99
N SER A 358 -3.57 -17.89 5.57
CA SER A 358 -5.01 -17.76 5.31
C SER A 358 -5.82 -17.44 6.56
N ILE A 359 -5.53 -18.11 7.69
CA ILE A 359 -6.23 -17.86 8.97
C ILE A 359 -5.97 -16.43 9.45
N VAL A 360 -4.70 -16.02 9.52
CA VAL A 360 -4.31 -14.68 10.02
C VAL A 360 -4.90 -13.57 9.15
N ASN A 361 -4.82 -13.70 7.81
CA ASN A 361 -5.39 -12.69 6.92
C ASN A 361 -6.93 -12.69 6.92
N SER A 362 -7.57 -13.84 7.09
CA SER A 362 -9.03 -13.91 7.28
C SER A 362 -9.48 -13.21 8.56
N CYS A 363 -8.77 -13.42 9.67
CA CYS A 363 -9.02 -12.68 10.92
C CYS A 363 -8.84 -11.16 10.71
N ARG A 364 -7.83 -10.75 9.95
CA ARG A 364 -7.57 -9.34 9.62
C ARG A 364 -8.68 -8.73 8.76
N VAL A 365 -9.18 -9.47 7.77
CA VAL A 365 -10.33 -9.07 6.95
C VAL A 365 -11.59 -8.91 7.81
N ILE A 366 -11.87 -9.87 8.70
CA ILE A 366 -13.00 -9.79 9.64
C ILE A 366 -12.86 -8.56 10.55
N ALA A 367 -11.67 -8.30 11.08
CA ALA A 367 -11.42 -7.12 11.91
C ALA A 367 -11.71 -5.81 11.14
N LEU A 368 -11.35 -5.73 9.86
CA LEU A 368 -11.54 -4.55 9.02
C LEU A 368 -12.98 -4.38 8.53
N LEU A 369 -13.66 -5.45 8.14
CA LEU A 369 -15.01 -5.38 7.55
C LEU A 369 -16.13 -5.41 8.59
N VAL A 370 -15.89 -6.06 9.74
CA VAL A 370 -16.91 -6.24 10.77
C VAL A 370 -16.58 -5.44 12.02
N LEU A 371 -15.42 -5.68 12.64
CA LEU A 371 -15.08 -5.11 13.94
C LEU A 371 -14.95 -3.58 13.87
N LEU A 372 -14.18 -3.05 12.89
CA LEU A 372 -13.96 -1.61 12.75
C LEU A 372 -15.25 -0.82 12.44
N PRO A 373 -16.12 -1.22 11.48
CA PRO A 373 -17.39 -0.54 11.26
C PRO A 373 -18.36 -0.66 12.45
N LEU A 374 -18.39 -1.82 13.13
CA LEU A 374 -19.26 -2.05 14.29
C LEU A 374 -18.88 -1.12 15.43
N ILE A 375 -17.60 -1.09 15.82
CA ILE A 375 -17.09 -0.20 16.88
C ILE A 375 -17.34 1.27 16.50
N SER A 376 -17.10 1.63 15.23
CA SER A 376 -17.31 2.99 14.73
C SER A 376 -18.80 3.40 14.82
N ARG A 377 -19.75 2.48 14.54
CA ARG A 377 -21.18 2.73 14.66
C ARG A 377 -21.64 2.83 16.12
N LEU A 378 -21.13 1.95 16.99
CA LEU A 378 -21.52 1.91 18.41
C LEU A 378 -21.05 3.19 19.15
N VAL A 379 -19.83 3.64 18.91
CA VAL A 379 -19.24 4.77 19.63
C VAL A 379 -19.69 6.11 19.04
N ARG A 380 -19.74 6.25 17.71
CA ARG A 380 -20.09 7.52 17.05
C ARG A 380 -21.59 7.72 16.85
N GLY A 381 -22.41 6.68 16.97
CA GLY A 381 -23.86 6.72 16.80
C GLY A 381 -24.32 7.16 15.41
N LYS A 382 -25.63 7.16 15.17
CA LYS A 382 -26.23 7.64 13.91
C LYS A 382 -26.15 9.18 13.73
N ASN A 383 -26.00 9.93 14.82
CA ASN A 383 -26.10 11.40 14.85
C ASN A 383 -24.75 12.13 14.91
N GLY A 384 -23.61 11.44 14.93
CA GLY A 384 -22.28 12.04 15.00
C GLY A 384 -21.80 12.80 13.76
N THR A 385 -22.67 12.98 12.74
CA THR A 385 -22.31 13.58 11.45
C THR A 385 -22.54 15.08 11.33
N LYS A 386 -23.08 15.74 12.36
CA LYS A 386 -23.30 17.19 12.32
C LYS A 386 -22.08 17.96 12.84
N ASN A 387 -21.35 18.63 11.95
CA ASN A 387 -20.40 19.74 12.21
C ASN A 387 -18.96 19.42 12.66
N GLN A 388 -18.32 18.33 12.30
CA GLN A 388 -16.86 18.30 12.45
C GLN A 388 -16.15 18.67 11.13
N ARG A 389 -15.59 19.89 11.05
CA ARG A 389 -14.52 20.28 10.11
C ARG A 389 -13.28 19.43 10.40
N ASN A 390 -12.32 19.36 9.47
CA ASN A 390 -10.98 18.76 9.71
C ASN A 390 -10.35 19.41 10.94
N SER A 391 -10.53 18.82 12.13
CA SER A 391 -10.13 19.39 13.42
C SER A 391 -9.11 18.51 14.15
N GLY A 392 -8.35 17.69 13.41
CA GLY A 392 -7.42 16.72 13.99
C GLY A 392 -8.09 15.40 14.39
N SER A 393 -7.30 14.48 14.94
CA SER A 393 -7.78 13.18 15.45
C SER A 393 -8.62 13.38 16.70
N ASP A 394 -9.72 12.68 16.80
CA ASP A 394 -10.55 12.62 18.01
C ASP A 394 -10.06 11.50 18.96
N LEU A 395 -10.57 11.48 20.19
CA LEU A 395 -10.23 10.46 21.19
C LEU A 395 -10.55 9.04 20.70
N PHE A 396 -11.59 8.90 19.88
CA PHE A 396 -11.98 7.61 19.32
C PHE A 396 -10.91 7.06 18.38
N ASP A 397 -10.41 7.88 17.43
CA ASP A 397 -9.34 7.44 16.52
C ASP A 397 -8.08 7.05 17.31
N LEU A 398 -7.69 7.86 18.31
CA LEU A 398 -6.52 7.58 19.13
C LEU A 398 -6.68 6.30 19.96
N SER A 399 -7.91 6.05 20.48
CA SER A 399 -8.19 4.82 21.22
C SER A 399 -8.08 3.59 20.33
N ILE A 400 -8.59 3.63 19.09
CA ILE A 400 -8.45 2.53 18.13
C ILE A 400 -6.96 2.31 17.81
N ILE A 401 -6.19 3.36 17.54
CA ILE A 401 -4.75 3.25 17.26
C ILE A 401 -4.02 2.57 18.43
N ARG A 402 -4.25 3.01 19.67
CA ARG A 402 -3.62 2.44 20.86
C ARG A 402 -3.96 0.97 21.04
N VAL A 403 -5.25 0.62 20.93
CA VAL A 403 -5.73 -0.76 21.04
C VAL A 403 -5.14 -1.62 19.93
N ALA A 404 -5.10 -1.13 18.71
CA ALA A 404 -4.54 -1.85 17.56
C ALA A 404 -3.04 -2.14 17.75
N VAL A 405 -2.24 -1.13 18.10
CA VAL A 405 -0.79 -1.29 18.34
C VAL A 405 -0.54 -2.23 19.53
N PHE A 406 -1.38 -2.18 20.56
CA PHE A 406 -1.31 -3.10 21.71
C PHE A 406 -1.55 -4.55 21.28
N PHE A 407 -2.56 -4.82 20.44
CA PHE A 407 -2.82 -6.19 19.96
C PHE A 407 -1.71 -6.70 19.03
N GLU A 408 -1.12 -5.86 18.17
CA GLU A 408 0.06 -6.23 17.40
C GLU A 408 1.24 -6.57 18.33
N MET A 409 1.54 -5.72 19.32
CA MET A 409 2.58 -5.98 20.32
C MET A 409 2.36 -7.32 21.04
N LEU A 410 1.12 -7.57 21.50
CA LEU A 410 0.75 -8.79 22.20
C LEU A 410 0.88 -10.03 21.30
N GLY A 411 0.48 -9.93 20.04
CA GLY A 411 0.61 -11.02 19.07
C GLY A 411 2.07 -11.36 18.79
N PHE A 412 2.96 -10.35 18.61
CA PHE A 412 4.40 -10.59 18.43
C PHE A 412 5.08 -11.11 19.70
N LEU A 413 4.62 -10.69 20.88
CA LEU A 413 5.05 -11.31 22.15
C LEU A 413 4.60 -12.77 22.20
N GLY A 414 3.39 -13.07 21.74
CA GLY A 414 2.89 -14.44 21.64
C GLY A 414 3.74 -15.29 20.69
N TYR A 415 4.20 -14.77 19.55
CA TYR A 415 5.13 -15.48 18.67
C TYR A 415 6.47 -15.80 19.37
N ALA A 416 6.99 -14.86 20.17
CA ALA A 416 8.23 -15.08 20.94
C ALA A 416 8.08 -16.16 22.01
N LEU A 417 6.88 -16.36 22.55
CA LEU A 417 6.59 -17.33 23.61
C LEU A 417 6.05 -18.67 23.09
N ALA A 418 5.64 -18.72 21.82
CA ALA A 418 5.05 -19.91 21.20
C ALA A 418 6.09 -21.04 21.11
N ARG A 419 5.73 -22.20 21.67
CA ARG A 419 6.53 -23.44 21.56
C ARG A 419 5.92 -24.46 20.63
N ASP A 420 4.68 -24.26 20.23
CA ASP A 420 3.97 -25.11 19.29
C ASP A 420 3.21 -24.29 18.25
N GLY A 421 2.88 -24.93 17.11
CA GLY A 421 2.27 -24.27 15.97
C GLY A 421 0.88 -23.71 16.26
N SER A 422 0.11 -24.31 17.17
CA SER A 422 -1.25 -23.86 17.50
C SER A 422 -1.21 -22.54 18.23
N VAL A 423 -0.31 -22.40 19.22
CA VAL A 423 -0.09 -21.13 19.96
C VAL A 423 0.45 -20.07 18.99
N PHE A 424 1.31 -20.45 18.04
CA PHE A 424 1.81 -19.53 17.01
C PHE A 424 0.67 -19.00 16.14
N ILE A 425 -0.24 -19.86 15.65
CA ILE A 425 -1.42 -19.45 14.87
C ILE A 425 -2.33 -18.52 15.68
N LEU A 426 -2.60 -18.87 16.96
CA LEU A 426 -3.42 -18.05 17.85
C LEU A 426 -2.80 -16.65 18.05
N SER A 427 -1.48 -16.59 18.22
CA SER A 427 -0.73 -15.32 18.35
C SER A 427 -0.89 -14.46 17.10
N GLY A 428 -0.86 -15.07 15.90
CA GLY A 428 -1.15 -14.41 14.63
C GLY A 428 -2.58 -13.89 14.52
N ALA A 429 -3.56 -14.66 15.00
CA ALA A 429 -4.95 -14.22 15.04
C ALA A 429 -5.15 -13.03 16.00
N ILE A 430 -4.44 -13.00 17.14
CA ILE A 430 -4.43 -11.85 18.06
C ILE A 430 -3.80 -10.63 17.39
N ALA A 431 -2.63 -10.76 16.75
CA ALA A 431 -2.00 -9.69 16.00
C ALA A 431 -2.92 -9.15 14.88
N ALA A 432 -3.68 -10.03 14.22
CA ALA A 432 -4.59 -9.65 13.14
C ALA A 432 -5.67 -8.63 13.56
N ILE A 433 -6.09 -8.61 14.83
CA ILE A 433 -7.00 -7.60 15.38
C ILE A 433 -6.37 -6.20 15.28
N GLY A 434 -5.05 -6.11 15.45
CA GLY A 434 -4.28 -4.86 15.28
C GLY A 434 -4.29 -4.31 13.86
N GLY A 435 -4.68 -5.10 12.85
CA GLY A 435 -4.81 -4.68 11.46
C GLY A 435 -5.73 -3.47 11.23
N ILE A 436 -6.62 -3.13 12.17
CA ILE A 436 -7.45 -1.91 12.15
C ILE A 436 -6.63 -0.62 12.37
N GLY A 437 -5.41 -0.73 12.86
CA GLY A 437 -4.54 0.41 13.19
C GLY A 437 -4.10 1.20 11.96
N SER A 438 -3.59 0.53 10.92
CA SER A 438 -3.06 1.18 9.72
C SER A 438 -4.10 2.07 9.01
N PRO A 439 -5.33 1.63 8.70
CA PRO A 439 -6.33 2.51 8.09
C PRO A 439 -6.75 3.66 9.03
N THR A 440 -6.73 3.44 10.33
CA THR A 440 -7.08 4.48 11.31
C THR A 440 -5.97 5.52 11.41
N LEU A 441 -4.68 5.13 11.38
CA LEU A 441 -3.52 6.03 11.34
C LEU A 441 -3.53 6.90 10.08
N GLY A 442 -3.72 6.27 8.89
CA GLY A 442 -3.85 7.00 7.64
C GLY A 442 -5.01 8.01 7.66
N SER A 443 -6.18 7.61 8.19
CA SER A 443 -7.32 8.51 8.38
C SER A 443 -6.98 9.65 9.34
N ALA A 444 -6.35 9.35 10.48
CA ALA A 444 -5.95 10.33 11.48
C ALA A 444 -4.98 11.38 10.90
N LEU A 445 -3.98 10.96 10.13
CA LEU A 445 -3.05 11.84 9.42
C LEU A 445 -3.79 12.82 8.50
N THR A 446 -4.75 12.33 7.68
CA THR A 446 -5.51 13.19 6.76
C THR A 446 -6.40 14.22 7.44
N LYS A 447 -6.74 14.05 8.73
CA LYS A 447 -7.52 15.02 9.52
C LYS A 447 -6.69 16.21 10.02
N HIS A 448 -5.36 16.10 9.98
CA HIS A 448 -4.44 17.14 10.45
C HIS A 448 -3.97 18.09 9.34
N VAL A 449 -4.32 17.85 8.08
CA VAL A 449 -3.94 18.68 6.94
C VAL A 449 -5.16 19.23 6.22
N PRO A 450 -5.03 20.39 5.52
CA PRO A 450 -6.08 20.91 4.66
C PRO A 450 -6.41 19.91 3.54
N PRO A 451 -7.67 19.89 3.05
CA PRO A 451 -8.11 18.96 2.00
C PRO A 451 -7.32 19.05 0.68
N ASP A 452 -6.73 20.21 0.38
CA ASP A 452 -5.92 20.47 -0.81
C ASP A 452 -4.48 19.93 -0.75
N ARG A 453 -4.06 19.40 0.42
CA ARG A 453 -2.71 18.84 0.64
C ARG A 453 -2.71 17.37 1.05
N VAL A 454 -3.85 16.71 0.98
CA VAL A 454 -3.97 15.30 1.39
C VAL A 454 -3.09 14.39 0.52
N GLY A 455 -3.07 14.59 -0.80
CA GLY A 455 -2.22 13.80 -1.68
C GLY A 455 -0.73 14.02 -1.41
N GLN A 456 -0.32 15.28 -1.13
CA GLN A 456 1.04 15.60 -0.73
C GLN A 456 1.42 14.92 0.59
N LEU A 457 0.52 14.89 1.58
CA LEU A 457 0.75 14.18 2.85
C LEU A 457 0.90 12.68 2.64
N LEU A 458 -0.05 12.06 1.94
CA LEU A 458 -0.04 10.61 1.70
C LEU A 458 1.11 10.19 0.77
N GLY A 459 1.57 11.09 -0.11
CA GLY A 459 2.81 10.91 -0.85
C GLY A 459 4.06 10.96 0.05
N ALA A 460 4.08 11.84 1.05
CA ALA A 460 5.17 11.90 2.02
C ALA A 460 5.20 10.67 2.96
N THR A 461 4.04 10.16 3.39
CA THR A 461 3.97 8.88 4.12
C THR A 461 4.36 7.71 3.23
N GLY A 462 4.01 7.74 1.94
CA GLY A 462 4.47 6.76 0.95
C GLY A 462 6.00 6.72 0.80
N LEU A 463 6.69 7.85 0.91
CA LEU A 463 8.16 7.90 0.98
C LEU A 463 8.69 7.15 2.21
N LEU A 464 8.08 7.38 3.39
CA LEU A 464 8.46 6.68 4.61
C LEU A 464 8.19 5.17 4.52
N HIS A 465 7.07 4.78 3.94
CA HIS A 465 6.74 3.36 3.68
C HIS A 465 7.70 2.72 2.68
N ALA A 466 8.14 3.44 1.65
CA ALA A 466 9.15 2.94 0.70
C ALA A 466 10.49 2.67 1.40
N PHE A 467 10.94 3.54 2.31
CA PHE A 467 12.11 3.28 3.14
C PHE A 467 11.89 2.11 4.10
N ALA A 468 10.74 2.06 4.77
CA ALA A 468 10.41 1.00 5.72
C ALA A 468 10.33 -0.38 5.04
N ARG A 469 9.87 -0.45 3.78
CA ARG A 469 9.85 -1.66 2.95
C ARG A 469 11.26 -2.23 2.68
N VAL A 470 12.26 -1.38 2.63
CA VAL A 470 13.66 -1.80 2.46
C VAL A 470 14.31 -2.11 3.79
N LEU A 471 14.19 -1.19 4.76
CA LEU A 471 14.87 -1.29 6.05
C LEU A 471 14.29 -2.39 6.95
N GLY A 472 12.97 -2.55 6.96
CA GLY A 472 12.30 -3.55 7.81
C GLY A 472 12.80 -4.97 7.56
N PRO A 473 12.67 -5.53 6.35
CA PRO A 473 13.21 -6.85 6.04
C PRO A 473 14.72 -6.96 6.27
N THR A 474 15.49 -5.93 5.93
CA THR A 474 16.95 -5.95 6.11
C THR A 474 17.33 -6.08 7.58
N ILE A 475 16.73 -5.29 8.46
CA ILE A 475 17.01 -5.29 9.90
C ILE A 475 16.57 -6.62 10.54
N PHE A 476 15.30 -7.01 10.31
CA PHE A 476 14.74 -8.16 11.03
C PHE A 476 15.24 -9.50 10.50
N ASN A 477 15.49 -9.66 9.18
CA ASN A 477 16.19 -10.84 8.68
C ASN A 477 17.65 -10.88 9.14
N GLY A 478 18.33 -9.73 9.25
CA GLY A 478 19.68 -9.64 9.83
C GLY A 478 19.71 -10.10 11.29
N ILE A 479 18.74 -9.64 12.13
CA ILE A 479 18.62 -10.10 13.52
C ILE A 479 18.37 -11.61 13.56
N TYR A 480 17.42 -12.13 12.76
CA TYR A 480 17.12 -13.55 12.72
C TYR A 480 18.35 -14.38 12.32
N SER A 481 19.02 -13.99 11.25
CA SER A 481 20.23 -14.67 10.75
C SER A 481 21.38 -14.70 11.79
N ALA A 482 21.53 -13.64 12.59
CA ALA A 482 22.53 -13.56 13.65
C ALA A 482 22.18 -14.37 14.91
N THR A 483 20.89 -14.70 15.11
CA THR A 483 20.37 -15.34 16.34
C THR A 483 19.87 -16.76 16.13
N VAL A 484 19.67 -17.19 14.88
CA VAL A 484 19.25 -18.55 14.55
C VAL A 484 20.25 -19.58 15.09
N GLY A 485 19.74 -20.67 15.67
CA GLY A 485 20.58 -21.71 16.31
C GLY A 485 20.97 -21.42 17.76
N LYS A 486 20.85 -20.17 18.24
CA LYS A 486 21.10 -19.80 19.65
C LYS A 486 19.80 -19.39 20.34
N TYR A 487 19.08 -18.44 19.77
CA TYR A 487 17.81 -17.92 20.27
C TYR A 487 16.97 -17.40 19.10
N SER A 488 16.35 -18.32 18.37
CA SER A 488 15.59 -18.02 17.12
C SER A 488 14.41 -17.08 17.36
N GLN A 489 13.84 -17.03 18.59
CA GLN A 489 12.75 -16.17 18.99
C GLN A 489 13.15 -14.70 19.20
N ALA A 490 14.46 -14.38 19.26
CA ALA A 490 14.96 -13.02 19.51
C ALA A 490 14.35 -11.98 18.56
N VAL A 491 14.15 -12.34 17.31
CA VAL A 491 13.55 -11.43 16.31
C VAL A 491 12.13 -11.03 16.69
N PHE A 492 11.31 -11.95 17.22
CA PHE A 492 9.93 -11.64 17.64
C PHE A 492 9.90 -10.78 18.89
N VAL A 493 10.88 -10.95 19.79
CA VAL A 493 11.08 -10.04 20.93
C VAL A 493 11.40 -8.63 20.44
N CYS A 494 12.33 -8.49 19.49
CA CYS A 494 12.67 -7.19 18.88
C CYS A 494 11.46 -6.55 18.18
N LEU A 495 10.67 -7.33 17.44
CA LEU A 495 9.43 -6.87 16.79
C LEU A 495 8.40 -6.41 17.83
N SER A 496 8.19 -7.18 18.90
CA SER A 496 7.28 -6.81 19.99
C SER A 496 7.74 -5.52 20.70
N VAL A 497 9.04 -5.37 20.99
CA VAL A 497 9.62 -4.15 21.58
C VAL A 497 9.42 -2.95 20.65
N THR A 498 9.60 -3.13 19.34
CA THR A 498 9.37 -2.07 18.36
C THR A 498 7.90 -1.60 18.37
N PHE A 499 6.95 -2.51 18.46
CA PHE A 499 5.54 -2.15 18.69
C PHE A 499 5.29 -1.53 20.06
N GLY A 500 6.02 -1.95 21.10
CA GLY A 500 5.98 -1.33 22.42
C GLY A 500 6.40 0.14 22.37
N ILE A 501 7.45 0.47 21.62
CA ILE A 501 7.86 1.86 21.38
C ILE A 501 6.75 2.64 20.64
N ALA A 502 6.17 2.06 19.58
CA ALA A 502 5.05 2.67 18.87
C ALA A 502 3.83 2.88 19.78
N PHE A 503 3.54 1.93 20.68
CA PHE A 503 2.47 2.05 21.66
C PHE A 503 2.72 3.22 22.62
N VAL A 504 3.90 3.32 23.19
CA VAL A 504 4.29 4.46 24.06
C VAL A 504 4.20 5.78 23.29
N CYS A 505 4.73 5.86 22.05
CA CYS A 505 4.63 7.04 21.21
C CYS A 505 3.16 7.46 20.96
N SER A 506 2.24 6.51 20.83
CA SER A 506 0.82 6.79 20.59
C SER A 506 0.14 7.53 21.74
N TRP A 507 0.66 7.42 22.98
CA TRP A 507 0.12 8.12 24.14
C TRP A 507 0.47 9.61 24.20
N PHE A 508 1.54 10.02 23.51
CA PHE A 508 1.93 11.43 23.41
C PHE A 508 1.15 12.19 22.33
N ILE A 509 0.35 11.49 21.49
CA ILE A 509 -0.52 12.13 20.51
C ILE A 509 -1.72 12.75 21.22
N ARG A 510 -1.89 14.06 21.04
CA ARG A 510 -2.95 14.84 21.70
C ARG A 510 -4.18 14.94 20.80
N PRO A 511 -5.41 14.80 21.33
CA PRO A 511 -6.62 15.00 20.55
C PRO A 511 -6.77 16.47 20.15
N HIS A 512 -7.42 16.73 19.01
CA HIS A 512 -7.82 18.06 18.54
C HIS A 512 -6.67 19.07 18.30
N GLY A 513 -5.54 18.65 17.74
CA GLY A 513 -4.49 19.55 17.24
C GLY A 513 -5.00 20.36 16.03
N LYS A 514 -5.55 21.56 16.25
CA LYS A 514 -6.20 22.37 15.21
C LYS A 514 -5.18 23.13 14.36
N PHE A 515 -5.40 23.17 13.03
CA PHE A 515 -4.96 24.28 12.18
C PHE A 515 -5.79 25.52 12.55
N TYR A 516 -5.12 26.60 12.93
CA TYR A 516 -5.76 27.92 13.02
C TYR A 516 -5.87 28.48 11.61
N ILE A 517 -7.07 28.45 11.02
CA ILE A 517 -7.39 29.25 9.84
C ILE A 517 -7.82 30.60 10.37
N PRO A 518 -7.06 31.71 10.14
CA PRO A 518 -7.55 33.05 10.46
C PRO A 518 -8.87 33.24 9.70
N SER A 519 -9.92 33.56 10.41
CA SER A 519 -11.20 33.93 9.76
C SER A 519 -10.93 35.15 8.89
N GLN A 520 -11.35 35.12 7.63
CA GLN A 520 -11.26 36.27 6.69
C GLN A 520 -11.95 37.56 7.19
N SER A 521 -12.65 37.48 8.32
CA SER A 521 -13.34 38.66 8.93
C SER A 521 -12.39 39.68 9.59
N THR A 522 -11.09 39.39 9.78
CA THR A 522 -10.15 40.33 10.39
C THR A 522 -9.46 41.22 9.35
N TYR A 523 -9.48 40.85 8.06
CA TYR A 523 -8.84 41.64 7.00
C TYR A 523 -9.72 42.78 6.48
N THR A 524 -11.03 42.73 6.69
CA THR A 524 -11.98 43.77 6.27
C THR A 524 -12.14 44.90 7.30
N ARG A 525 -11.60 44.75 8.52
CA ARG A 525 -11.72 45.80 9.56
C ARG A 525 -10.56 46.79 9.60
N THR A 526 -9.45 46.53 8.91
CA THR A 526 -8.31 47.45 8.88
C THR A 526 -8.27 48.35 7.65
N VAL A 527 -9.18 48.19 6.68
CA VAL A 527 -9.26 49.07 5.49
C VAL A 527 -10.40 50.11 5.61
N SER A 528 -11.26 50.04 6.64
CA SER A 528 -12.40 50.95 6.80
C SER A 528 -12.20 52.05 7.85
N ASN A 529 -11.00 52.21 8.46
CA ASN A 529 -10.69 53.28 9.41
C ASN A 529 -9.48 54.13 8.99
N GLY A 530 -9.34 54.37 7.70
CA GLY A 530 -8.33 55.27 7.16
C GLY A 530 -8.94 56.15 6.07
N ASP A 531 -9.94 56.96 6.41
CA ASP A 531 -10.34 58.21 5.72
C ASP A 531 -10.82 59.20 6.79
#